data_2ae4e69a353a84ac814c100a93b872f4
#
_entry.id   2ae4e69a353a84ac814c100a93b872f4
#
_cell.length_a   1.000
_cell.length_b   1.000
_cell.length_c   1.000
_cell.angle_alpha   90.00
_cell.angle_beta   90.00
_cell.angle_gamma   90.00
#
_symmetry.space_group_name_H-M   'P 1'
#
loop_
_entity.id
_entity.type
_entity.pdbx_description
1 polymer ?
#
loop_
_entity_poly.entity_id
_entity_poly.type
_entity_poly.pdbx_seq_one_letter_code
_entity_poly.pdbx_strand_id
1 'polypeptide(L)'
;MRYLDGEIQNNETAQGIISFELAKDLSKSEAILNAWNMESKTAAGMSLGFDFLFLLVYALFISILIHTLNERLWKHTKIYTIGVILIWCMFLAALFDMIENVALIKLLLGDLEQKWSSIAYYFAISKFSLLILGLLFIFISSFILILKKSKI
;
A
#
# COMPACT_ATOMS: atom_id res chain seq x y z
N MET A 1 3.35 0.40 14.52
CA MET A 1 2.11 0.10 13.82
C MET A 1 1.17 -0.80 14.61
N ARG A 2 1.57 -1.99 15.06
CA ARG A 2 0.66 -2.93 15.77
C ARG A 2 -0.03 -2.34 17.02
N TYR A 3 0.60 -1.41 17.72
CA TYR A 3 -0.01 -0.70 18.86
C TYR A 3 -1.09 0.29 18.39
N LEU A 4 -0.80 1.07 17.34
CA LEU A 4 -1.75 2.02 16.77
C LEU A 4 -2.98 1.33 16.16
N ASP A 5 -2.78 0.19 15.50
CA ASP A 5 -3.87 -0.62 14.95
C ASP A 5 -4.80 -1.15 16.05
N GLY A 6 -4.26 -1.52 17.23
CA GLY A 6 -5.06 -1.97 18.35
C GLY A 6 -6.04 -0.92 18.88
N GLU A 7 -5.64 0.35 18.87
CA GLU A 7 -6.49 1.47 19.29
C GLU A 7 -7.57 1.85 18.24
N ILE A 8 -7.34 1.47 16.98
CA ILE A 8 -8.24 1.76 15.86
C ILE A 8 -9.26 0.63 15.65
N GLN A 9 -8.92 -0.61 16.07
CA GLN A 9 -9.79 -1.77 15.87
C GLN A 9 -11.03 -1.72 16.77
N ASN A 10 -12.20 -1.82 16.14
CA ASN A 10 -13.49 -1.99 16.78
C ASN A 10 -14.43 -2.78 15.85
N ASN A 11 -15.73 -2.87 16.18
CA ASN A 11 -16.70 -3.61 15.37
C ASN A 11 -16.82 -3.08 13.93
N GLU A 12 -16.59 -1.77 13.71
CA GLU A 12 -16.65 -1.14 12.38
C GLU A 12 -15.29 -1.19 11.64
N THR A 13 -14.19 -1.37 12.36
CA THR A 13 -12.82 -1.36 11.84
C THR A 13 -12.04 -2.60 12.27
N ALA A 14 -12.59 -3.79 12.01
CA ALA A 14 -11.96 -5.06 12.37
C ALA A 14 -10.54 -5.24 11.78
N GLN A 15 -10.22 -4.55 10.68
CA GLN A 15 -8.92 -4.56 10.02
C GLN A 15 -8.12 -3.27 10.26
N GLY A 16 -8.46 -2.51 11.31
CA GLY A 16 -7.76 -1.26 11.64
C GLY A 16 -7.93 -0.19 10.56
N ILE A 17 -6.83 0.49 10.21
CA ILE A 17 -6.83 1.58 9.22
C ILE A 17 -7.28 1.10 7.82
N ILE A 18 -7.02 -0.16 7.45
CA ILE A 18 -7.42 -0.73 6.15
C ILE A 18 -8.93 -0.69 5.95
N SER A 19 -9.73 -0.85 7.02
CA SER A 19 -11.19 -0.72 6.94
C SER A 19 -11.61 0.69 6.50
N PHE A 20 -10.86 1.71 6.93
CA PHE A 20 -11.10 3.11 6.56
C PHE A 20 -10.66 3.41 5.12
N GLU A 21 -9.51 2.87 4.69
CA GLU A 21 -9.02 2.95 3.31
C GLU A 21 -10.02 2.35 2.30
N LEU A 22 -10.66 1.24 2.67
CA LEU A 22 -11.58 0.50 1.81
C LEU A 22 -13.05 0.86 2.00
N ALA A 23 -13.37 1.93 2.73
CA ALA A 23 -14.75 2.33 3.02
C ALA A 23 -15.57 2.70 1.76
N LYS A 24 -14.95 3.27 0.71
CA LYS A 24 -15.51 3.66 -0.58
C LYS A 24 -16.63 4.72 -0.49
N ASP A 25 -17.65 4.47 0.32
CA ASP A 25 -18.84 5.33 0.45
C ASP A 25 -18.70 6.23 1.67
N LEU A 26 -19.12 7.49 1.53
CA LEU A 26 -19.03 8.46 2.63
C LEU A 26 -19.72 7.98 3.89
N SER A 27 -20.90 7.35 3.75
CA SER A 27 -21.65 6.82 4.88
C SER A 27 -20.87 5.81 5.72
N LYS A 28 -20.05 4.97 5.08
CA LYS A 28 -19.16 4.02 5.78
C LYS A 28 -18.00 4.73 6.44
N SER A 29 -17.38 5.70 5.73
CA SER A 29 -16.31 6.51 6.30
C SER A 29 -16.79 7.29 7.54
N GLU A 30 -17.98 7.88 7.49
CA GLU A 30 -18.61 8.55 8.63
C GLU A 30 -18.94 7.58 9.78
N ALA A 31 -19.46 6.40 9.49
CA ALA A 31 -19.73 5.38 10.50
C ALA A 31 -18.44 5.00 11.25
N ILE A 32 -17.34 4.80 10.54
CA ILE A 32 -16.02 4.52 11.11
C ILE A 32 -15.55 5.70 11.98
N LEU A 33 -15.59 6.93 11.45
CA LEU A 33 -15.15 8.12 12.17
C LEU A 33 -15.98 8.42 13.41
N ASN A 34 -17.27 8.11 13.39
CA ASN A 34 -18.17 8.26 14.53
C ASN A 34 -17.95 7.18 15.59
N ALA A 35 -17.53 5.97 15.19
CA ALA A 35 -17.19 4.89 16.10
C ALA A 35 -15.83 5.09 16.78
N TRP A 36 -14.97 5.94 16.24
CA TRP A 36 -13.65 6.25 16.80
C TRP A 36 -13.73 7.32 17.87
N ASN A 37 -13.13 7.03 19.03
CA ASN A 37 -12.89 8.02 20.07
C ASN A 37 -11.68 8.92 19.70
N MET A 38 -11.32 9.87 20.57
CA MET A 38 -10.22 10.79 20.32
C MET A 38 -8.87 10.06 20.19
N GLU A 39 -8.64 9.01 20.97
CA GLU A 39 -7.41 8.21 20.94
C GLU A 39 -7.29 7.48 19.61
N SER A 40 -8.35 6.83 19.16
CA SER A 40 -8.40 6.15 17.84
C SER A 40 -8.15 7.12 16.68
N LYS A 41 -8.74 8.31 16.70
CA LYS A 41 -8.51 9.35 15.68
C LYS A 41 -7.06 9.85 15.70
N THR A 42 -6.48 10.02 16.88
CA THR A 42 -5.08 10.39 17.01
C THR A 42 -4.16 9.30 16.49
N ALA A 43 -4.43 8.03 16.84
CA ALA A 43 -3.69 6.88 16.35
C ALA A 43 -3.77 6.74 14.82
N ALA A 44 -4.97 6.94 14.24
CA ALA A 44 -5.16 6.96 12.79
C ALA A 44 -4.35 8.08 12.11
N GLY A 45 -4.38 9.29 12.65
CA GLY A 45 -3.58 10.42 12.15
C GLY A 45 -2.08 10.15 12.20
N MET A 46 -1.60 9.55 13.30
CA MET A 46 -0.19 9.14 13.42
C MET A 46 0.16 8.03 12.44
N SER A 47 -0.72 7.04 12.25
CA SER A 47 -0.52 5.96 11.29
C SER A 47 -0.37 6.51 9.86
N LEU A 48 -1.29 7.37 9.44
CA LEU A 48 -1.23 8.06 8.14
C LEU A 48 0.03 8.91 8.00
N GLY A 49 0.48 9.58 9.07
CA GLY A 49 1.72 10.35 9.09
C GLY A 49 2.96 9.47 8.87
N PHE A 50 3.05 8.32 9.54
CA PHE A 50 4.14 7.36 9.34
C PHE A 50 4.10 6.72 7.95
N ASP A 51 2.94 6.59 7.37
CA ASP A 51 2.78 5.98 6.06
C ASP A 51 3.45 6.79 4.95
N PHE A 52 3.52 8.14 5.07
CA PHE A 52 4.31 8.98 4.16
C PHE A 52 5.82 8.65 4.15
N LEU A 53 6.37 8.15 5.25
CA LEU A 53 7.73 7.64 5.28
C LEU A 53 7.78 6.21 4.71
N PHE A 54 6.80 5.38 5.08
CA PHE A 54 6.76 3.99 4.69
C PHE A 54 6.61 3.80 3.18
N LEU A 55 5.82 4.65 2.49
CA LEU A 55 5.67 4.59 1.04
C LEU A 55 7.00 4.76 0.28
N LEU A 56 7.90 5.62 0.75
CA LEU A 56 9.22 5.78 0.16
C LEU A 56 10.10 4.54 0.39
N VAL A 57 10.06 4.01 1.63
CA VAL A 57 10.86 2.85 2.02
C VAL A 57 10.46 1.61 1.23
N TYR A 58 9.15 1.29 1.14
CA TYR A 58 8.75 0.09 0.41
C TYR A 58 8.98 0.23 -1.10
N ALA A 59 8.74 1.41 -1.68
CA ALA A 59 8.95 1.62 -3.10
C ALA A 59 10.41 1.40 -3.49
N LEU A 60 11.34 1.96 -2.73
CA LEU A 60 12.77 1.76 -2.94
C LEU A 60 13.18 0.30 -2.70
N PHE A 61 12.74 -0.30 -1.59
CA PHE A 61 13.12 -1.65 -1.23
C PHE A 61 12.66 -2.69 -2.26
N ILE A 62 11.38 -2.63 -2.65
CA ILE A 62 10.84 -3.55 -3.66
C ILE A 62 11.50 -3.31 -5.03
N SER A 63 11.72 -2.05 -5.41
CA SER A 63 12.42 -1.72 -6.66
C SER A 63 13.85 -2.28 -6.71
N ILE A 64 14.61 -2.19 -5.63
CA ILE A 64 15.96 -2.76 -5.54
C ILE A 64 15.92 -4.28 -5.65
N LEU A 65 14.97 -4.95 -5.00
CA LEU A 65 14.80 -6.40 -5.12
C LEU A 65 14.46 -6.82 -6.55
N ILE A 66 13.49 -6.14 -7.19
CA ILE A 66 13.14 -6.39 -8.59
C ILE A 66 14.36 -6.18 -9.49
N HIS A 67 15.07 -5.06 -9.34
CA HIS A 67 16.26 -4.76 -10.13
C HIS A 67 17.32 -5.85 -9.99
N THR A 68 17.65 -6.24 -8.76
CA THR A 68 18.68 -7.25 -8.47
C THR A 68 18.34 -8.60 -9.11
N LEU A 69 17.09 -9.06 -9.00
CA LEU A 69 16.64 -10.31 -9.61
C LEU A 69 16.58 -10.21 -11.13
N ASN A 70 16.16 -9.07 -11.65
CA ASN A 70 16.06 -8.79 -13.07
C ASN A 70 17.44 -8.86 -13.75
N GLU A 71 18.45 -8.21 -13.17
CA GLU A 71 19.82 -8.24 -13.66
C GLU A 71 20.43 -9.66 -13.62
N ARG A 72 20.16 -10.41 -12.57
CA ARG A 72 20.73 -11.75 -12.38
C ARG A 72 20.13 -12.82 -13.28
N LEU A 73 18.82 -12.74 -13.56
CA LEU A 73 18.08 -13.83 -14.21
C LEU A 73 17.65 -13.50 -15.64
N TRP A 74 17.31 -12.24 -15.91
CA TRP A 74 16.52 -11.87 -17.08
C TRP A 74 17.22 -10.93 -18.06
N LYS A 75 18.47 -10.49 -17.76
CA LYS A 75 19.23 -9.48 -18.49
C LYS A 75 19.23 -9.59 -20.01
N HIS A 76 19.14 -10.80 -20.56
CA HIS A 76 19.14 -11.06 -22.01
C HIS A 76 17.82 -11.64 -22.51
N THR A 77 16.73 -11.42 -21.80
CA THR A 77 15.40 -11.95 -22.14
C THR A 77 14.38 -10.83 -22.28
N LYS A 78 13.25 -11.11 -22.93
CA LYS A 78 12.11 -10.16 -22.99
C LYS A 78 11.52 -9.83 -21.59
N ILE A 79 11.70 -10.71 -20.61
CA ILE A 79 11.23 -10.54 -19.25
C ILE A 79 11.96 -9.38 -18.56
N TYR A 80 13.18 -9.05 -19.00
CA TYR A 80 13.94 -7.91 -18.48
C TYR A 80 13.14 -6.60 -18.55
N THR A 81 12.48 -6.35 -19.68
CA THR A 81 11.64 -5.16 -19.86
C THR A 81 10.47 -5.13 -18.87
N ILE A 82 9.86 -6.29 -18.58
CA ILE A 82 8.78 -6.39 -17.57
C ILE A 82 9.32 -5.97 -16.20
N GLY A 83 10.49 -6.45 -15.80
CA GLY A 83 11.13 -6.05 -14.55
C GLY A 83 11.38 -4.54 -14.45
N VAL A 84 11.83 -3.91 -15.55
CA VAL A 84 12.02 -2.45 -15.61
C VAL A 84 10.70 -1.70 -15.45
N ILE A 85 9.64 -2.16 -16.12
CA ILE A 85 8.29 -1.58 -15.99
C ILE A 85 7.80 -1.69 -14.54
N LEU A 86 7.97 -2.85 -13.91
CA LEU A 86 7.55 -3.07 -12.53
C LEU A 86 8.27 -2.16 -11.53
N ILE A 87 9.55 -1.83 -11.77
CA ILE A 87 10.26 -0.83 -10.96
C ILE A 87 9.53 0.53 -11.00
N TRP A 88 9.16 1.00 -12.18
CA TRP A 88 8.38 2.24 -12.30
C TRP A 88 6.98 2.12 -11.69
N CYS A 89 6.35 0.94 -11.76
CA CYS A 89 5.10 0.67 -11.09
C CYS A 89 5.20 0.80 -9.55
N MET A 90 6.35 0.52 -8.93
CA MET A 90 6.53 0.71 -7.48
C MET A 90 6.51 2.20 -7.10
N PHE A 91 7.14 3.06 -7.90
CA PHE A 91 7.06 4.51 -7.68
C PHE A 91 5.65 5.05 -7.93
N LEU A 92 4.94 4.50 -8.93
CA LEU A 92 3.54 4.85 -9.18
C LEU A 92 2.63 4.40 -8.02
N ALA A 93 2.88 3.22 -7.45
CA ALA A 93 2.16 2.74 -6.27
C ALA A 93 2.37 3.68 -5.07
N ALA A 94 3.61 4.15 -4.84
CA ALA A 94 3.89 5.13 -3.79
C ALA A 94 3.18 6.48 -4.03
N LEU A 95 3.08 6.93 -5.28
CA LEU A 95 2.30 8.13 -5.61
C LEU A 95 0.81 7.93 -5.32
N PHE A 96 0.25 6.77 -5.65
CA PHE A 96 -1.15 6.45 -5.34
C PHE A 96 -1.39 6.41 -3.84
N ASP A 97 -0.49 5.82 -3.07
CA ASP A 97 -0.51 5.78 -1.62
C ASP A 97 -0.50 7.20 -1.01
N MET A 98 0.34 8.08 -1.54
CA MET A 98 0.37 9.48 -1.10
C MET A 98 -0.98 10.19 -1.33
N ILE A 99 -1.61 9.99 -2.50
CA ILE A 99 -2.92 10.60 -2.82
C ILE A 99 -4.01 10.03 -1.91
N GLU A 100 -4.00 8.73 -1.67
CA GLU A 100 -4.89 8.05 -0.75
C GLU A 100 -4.79 8.63 0.66
N ASN A 101 -3.57 8.71 1.21
CA ASN A 101 -3.32 9.24 2.55
C ASN A 101 -3.80 10.68 2.71
N VAL A 102 -3.62 11.52 1.69
CA VAL A 102 -4.17 12.88 1.69
C VAL A 102 -5.70 12.85 1.77
N ALA A 103 -6.36 11.97 1.02
CA ALA A 103 -7.82 11.85 1.05
C ALA A 103 -8.33 11.37 2.42
N LEU A 104 -7.66 10.39 3.05
CA LEU A 104 -8.00 9.89 4.38
C LEU A 104 -7.79 10.95 5.47
N ILE A 105 -6.71 11.74 5.38
CA ILE A 105 -6.46 12.87 6.29
C ILE A 105 -7.57 13.93 6.16
N LYS A 106 -8.03 14.22 4.95
CA LYS A 106 -9.15 15.15 4.71
C LYS A 106 -10.42 14.69 5.44
N LEU A 107 -10.78 13.41 5.29
CA LEU A 107 -11.91 12.83 6.01
C LEU A 107 -11.72 12.89 7.53
N LEU A 108 -10.54 12.56 8.03
CA LEU A 108 -10.21 12.56 9.45
C LEU A 108 -10.30 13.96 10.07
N LEU A 109 -9.98 15.00 9.29
CA LEU A 109 -10.10 16.41 9.68
C LEU A 109 -11.52 16.97 9.56
N GLY A 110 -12.50 16.15 9.12
CA GLY A 110 -13.90 16.55 9.04
C GLY A 110 -14.34 17.12 7.70
N ASP A 111 -13.51 17.05 6.64
CA ASP A 111 -13.91 17.38 5.26
C ASP A 111 -14.68 16.17 4.68
N LEU A 112 -15.95 16.02 5.10
CA LEU A 112 -16.79 14.85 4.83
C LEU A 112 -17.46 14.98 3.47
N GLU A 113 -16.69 14.77 2.41
CA GLU A 113 -17.19 14.75 1.04
C GLU A 113 -17.00 13.35 0.42
N GLN A 114 -18.00 12.88 -0.34
CA GLN A 114 -17.97 11.58 -1.04
C GLN A 114 -16.72 11.41 -1.91
N LYS A 115 -16.22 12.51 -2.49
CA LYS A 115 -15.02 12.45 -3.35
C LYS A 115 -13.81 11.87 -2.61
N TRP A 116 -13.60 12.23 -1.33
CA TRP A 116 -12.44 11.77 -0.56
C TRP A 116 -12.52 10.26 -0.27
N SER A 117 -13.70 9.75 0.12
CA SER A 117 -13.90 8.30 0.32
C SER A 117 -13.68 7.54 -0.99
N SER A 118 -14.16 8.07 -2.12
CA SER A 118 -13.95 7.45 -3.42
C SER A 118 -12.49 7.48 -3.86
N ILE A 119 -11.78 8.61 -3.68
CA ILE A 119 -10.35 8.74 -3.97
C ILE A 119 -9.56 7.73 -3.15
N ALA A 120 -9.74 7.72 -1.82
CA ALA A 120 -9.05 6.78 -0.94
C ALA A 120 -9.21 5.33 -1.44
N TYR A 121 -10.44 4.89 -1.67
CA TYR A 121 -10.76 3.54 -2.11
C TYR A 121 -10.08 3.15 -3.44
N TYR A 122 -10.23 3.97 -4.48
CA TYR A 122 -9.71 3.62 -5.80
C TYR A 122 -8.18 3.65 -5.84
N PHE A 123 -7.55 4.60 -5.13
CA PHE A 123 -6.10 4.66 -5.04
C PHE A 123 -5.54 3.54 -4.16
N ALA A 124 -6.23 3.13 -3.08
CA ALA A 124 -5.89 1.95 -2.30
C ALA A 124 -5.84 0.68 -3.15
N ILE A 125 -6.93 0.39 -3.88
CA ILE A 125 -6.99 -0.80 -4.75
C ILE A 125 -5.89 -0.75 -5.83
N SER A 126 -5.66 0.41 -6.42
CA SER A 126 -4.64 0.57 -7.47
C SER A 126 -3.23 0.33 -6.92
N LYS A 127 -2.87 0.91 -5.77
CA LYS A 127 -1.56 0.68 -5.14
C LYS A 127 -1.35 -0.79 -4.80
N PHE A 128 -2.33 -1.43 -4.14
CA PHE A 128 -2.23 -2.84 -3.77
C PHE A 128 -2.09 -3.75 -5.00
N SER A 129 -2.80 -3.46 -6.09
CA SER A 129 -2.67 -4.22 -7.33
C SER A 129 -1.25 -4.15 -7.90
N LEU A 130 -0.65 -2.95 -7.93
CA LEU A 130 0.74 -2.77 -8.39
C LEU A 130 1.74 -3.47 -7.47
N LEU A 131 1.58 -3.36 -6.16
CA LEU A 131 2.44 -4.04 -5.18
C LEU A 131 2.38 -5.56 -5.33
N ILE A 132 1.20 -6.13 -5.49
CA ILE A 132 1.02 -7.57 -5.71
C ILE A 132 1.79 -8.03 -6.96
N LEU A 133 1.72 -7.29 -8.07
CA LEU A 133 2.46 -7.62 -9.29
C LEU A 133 3.98 -7.60 -9.05
N GLY A 134 4.49 -6.61 -8.34
CA GLY A 134 5.92 -6.54 -7.97
C GLY A 134 6.36 -7.69 -7.09
N LEU A 135 5.57 -8.02 -6.06
CA LEU A 135 5.84 -9.13 -5.15
C LEU A 135 5.78 -10.48 -5.85
N LEU A 136 4.82 -10.70 -6.76
CA LEU A 136 4.74 -11.92 -7.58
C LEU A 136 5.98 -12.07 -8.46
N PHE A 137 6.46 -11.00 -9.08
CA PHE A 137 7.70 -11.04 -9.86
C PHE A 137 8.90 -11.44 -9.00
N ILE A 138 9.04 -10.86 -7.80
CA ILE A 138 10.10 -11.20 -6.85
C ILE A 138 10.01 -12.67 -6.46
N PHE A 139 8.82 -13.14 -6.09
CA PHE A 139 8.60 -14.51 -5.63
C PHE A 139 8.95 -15.53 -6.72
N ILE A 140 8.44 -15.35 -7.94
CA ILE A 140 8.71 -16.23 -9.08
C ILE A 140 10.20 -16.22 -9.43
N SER A 141 10.82 -15.04 -9.51
CA SER A 141 12.23 -14.92 -9.85
C SER A 141 13.14 -15.53 -8.78
N SER A 142 12.82 -15.33 -7.51
CA SER A 142 13.56 -15.94 -6.39
C SER A 142 13.47 -17.47 -6.42
N PHE A 143 12.28 -18.00 -6.68
CA PHE A 143 12.07 -19.44 -6.80
C PHE A 143 12.90 -20.05 -7.94
N ILE A 144 12.90 -19.41 -9.11
CA ILE A 144 13.72 -19.84 -10.26
C ILE A 144 15.21 -19.79 -9.93
N LEU A 145 15.66 -18.74 -9.21
CA LEU A 145 17.06 -18.60 -8.81
C LEU A 145 17.52 -19.76 -7.90
N ILE A 146 16.67 -20.14 -6.95
CA ILE A 146 16.93 -21.28 -6.04
C ILE A 146 17.04 -22.58 -6.83
N LEU A 147 16.10 -22.85 -7.75
CA LEU A 147 16.13 -24.06 -8.56
C LEU A 147 17.36 -24.16 -9.47
N LYS A 148 17.82 -23.02 -10.02
CA LYS A 148 19.05 -23.00 -10.83
C LYS A 148 20.28 -23.31 -9.99
N LYS A 149 20.34 -22.81 -8.73
CA LYS A 149 21.47 -23.04 -7.84
C LYS A 149 21.53 -24.50 -7.34
N SER A 150 20.40 -25.19 -7.23
CA SER A 150 20.32 -26.59 -6.80
C SER A 150 20.79 -27.60 -7.86
N LYS A 151 21.02 -27.17 -9.10
CA LYS A 151 21.43 -28.04 -10.23
C LYS A 151 22.95 -27.96 -10.53
N ILE A 152 23.70 -27.17 -9.73
CA ILE A 152 25.14 -27.03 -9.80
C ILE A 152 25.75 -27.75 -8.59
#